data_1e10a61217d64402ab5c46cad44ec5a5
#
_entry.id   1e10a61217d64402ab5c46cad44ec5a5
#
_cell.length_a   1.000
_cell.length_b   1.000
_cell.length_c   1.000
_cell.angle_alpha   90.00
_cell.angle_beta   90.00
_cell.angle_gamma   90.00
#
_symmetry.space_group_name_H-M   'P 1'
#
loop_
_entity.id
_entity.type
_entity.pdbx_description
1 polymer ?
#
loop_
_entity_poly.entity_id
_entity_poly.type
_entity_poly.pdbx_seq_one_letter_code
_entity_poly.pdbx_strand_id
1 'polypeptide(L)'
;TSGRFSGKVVVVTGAGSGIGRCAALAFAREGATVVACDIDLASAERTALLLGLTGAPAHAKRVDVGRADEMEALAAWVGSELGGADVVINNAGIGMAGGILDTSERHWERILHVNLWGVIHGSRLFAQQMAARGTGGHIVNTASAAAFGPSRDLPAYATTKAAVLMLSECMRAELAEKGIGVTAVCPGFAETGIMASTQYAGANAQDEARLRKRATKLYQMRGLKPETVAQAMVDGVLRNRPVVAVGTEAHALRFVGRFMPWLGRMLARVSMASH
;
A
#
# COMPACT_ATOMS: atom_id res chain seq x y z
N THR A 1 26.89 2.25 13.91
CA THR A 1 26.10 3.46 13.57
C THR A 1 24.63 3.14 13.79
N SER A 2 23.98 3.85 14.73
CA SER A 2 22.53 3.69 14.95
C SER A 2 21.81 4.09 13.66
N GLY A 3 20.90 3.24 13.18
CA GLY A 3 20.10 3.53 11.98
C GLY A 3 19.15 4.71 12.20
N ARG A 4 18.64 5.30 11.12
CA ARG A 4 17.79 6.50 11.12
C ARG A 4 16.43 6.28 11.84
N PHE A 5 16.02 5.02 12.03
CA PHE A 5 14.82 4.62 12.76
C PHE A 5 15.12 3.82 14.04
N SER A 6 16.33 3.96 14.59
CA SER A 6 16.71 3.31 15.84
C SER A 6 15.75 3.74 16.98
N GLY A 7 15.20 2.76 17.70
CA GLY A 7 14.23 2.98 18.78
C GLY A 7 12.83 3.35 18.29
N LYS A 8 12.55 3.30 16.98
CA LYS A 8 11.23 3.57 16.39
C LYS A 8 10.47 2.29 16.12
N VAL A 9 9.16 2.33 16.33
CA VAL A 9 8.23 1.23 16.05
C VAL A 9 7.54 1.46 14.71
N VAL A 10 7.67 0.50 13.81
CA VAL A 10 7.09 0.55 12.46
C VAL A 10 6.11 -0.59 12.27
N VAL A 11 4.85 -0.28 11.97
CA VAL A 11 3.80 -1.26 11.66
C VAL A 11 3.63 -1.33 10.14
N VAL A 12 3.66 -2.53 9.57
CA VAL A 12 3.50 -2.73 8.12
C VAL A 12 2.39 -3.74 7.86
N THR A 13 1.33 -3.34 7.16
CA THR A 13 0.26 -4.24 6.73
C THR A 13 0.56 -4.83 5.33
N GLY A 14 0.11 -6.07 5.08
CA GLY A 14 0.47 -6.80 3.87
C GLY A 14 1.97 -7.11 3.81
N ALA A 15 2.61 -7.31 4.97
CA ALA A 15 4.04 -7.52 5.09
C ALA A 15 4.49 -8.94 4.72
N GLY A 16 3.57 -9.84 4.44
CA GLY A 16 3.88 -11.24 4.08
C GLY A 16 4.58 -11.40 2.74
N SER A 17 4.52 -10.41 1.84
CA SER A 17 5.12 -10.49 0.50
C SER A 17 5.38 -9.12 -0.13
N GLY A 18 5.99 -9.10 -1.32
CA GLY A 18 6.10 -7.96 -2.23
C GLY A 18 6.61 -6.68 -1.57
N ILE A 19 5.94 -5.56 -1.84
CA ILE A 19 6.31 -4.23 -1.34
C ILE A 19 6.29 -4.19 0.19
N GLY A 20 5.29 -4.79 0.83
CA GLY A 20 5.17 -4.79 2.30
C GLY A 20 6.35 -5.47 2.99
N ARG A 21 6.76 -6.65 2.50
CA ARG A 21 7.96 -7.33 3.01
C ARG A 21 9.22 -6.50 2.79
N CYS A 22 9.39 -5.95 1.60
CA CYS A 22 10.56 -5.12 1.30
C CYS A 22 10.58 -3.84 2.13
N ALA A 23 9.42 -3.21 2.39
CA ALA A 23 9.30 -2.06 3.28
C ALA A 23 9.68 -2.43 4.72
N ALA A 24 9.14 -3.54 5.24
CA ALA A 24 9.51 -4.06 6.56
C ALA A 24 11.03 -4.23 6.70
N LEU A 25 11.68 -4.87 5.71
CA LEU A 25 13.12 -5.06 5.66
C LEU A 25 13.89 -3.74 5.55
N ALA A 26 13.41 -2.78 4.77
CA ALA A 26 14.06 -1.49 4.61
C ALA A 26 14.08 -0.70 5.92
N PHE A 27 12.96 -0.65 6.65
CA PHE A 27 12.91 0.01 7.95
C PHE A 27 13.71 -0.74 9.04
N ALA A 28 13.71 -2.08 9.01
CA ALA A 28 14.52 -2.88 9.94
C ALA A 28 16.02 -2.63 9.77
N ARG A 29 16.53 -2.53 8.52
CA ARG A 29 17.93 -2.16 8.24
C ARG A 29 18.30 -0.78 8.75
N GLU A 30 17.33 0.08 8.94
CA GLU A 30 17.48 1.41 9.54
C GLU A 30 17.31 1.41 11.07
N GLY A 31 17.23 0.23 11.69
CA GLY A 31 17.19 0.05 13.14
C GLY A 31 15.80 0.08 13.78
N ALA A 32 14.73 0.05 13.00
CA ALA A 32 13.38 0.03 13.55
C ALA A 32 13.01 -1.32 14.18
N THR A 33 12.19 -1.29 15.23
CA THR A 33 11.36 -2.44 15.64
C THR A 33 10.20 -2.56 14.67
N VAL A 34 10.00 -3.72 14.02
CA VAL A 34 8.99 -3.87 12.98
C VAL A 34 7.90 -4.86 13.39
N VAL A 35 6.65 -4.45 13.24
CA VAL A 35 5.47 -5.31 13.34
C VAL A 35 5.00 -5.66 11.94
N ALA A 36 5.29 -6.88 11.51
CA ALA A 36 4.88 -7.42 10.22
C ALA A 36 3.47 -8.02 10.32
N CYS A 37 2.48 -7.39 9.67
CA CYS A 37 1.09 -7.80 9.70
C CYS A 37 0.66 -8.34 8.34
N ASP A 38 -0.03 -9.47 8.32
CA ASP A 38 -0.63 -10.04 7.12
C ASP A 38 -1.88 -10.86 7.47
N ILE A 39 -2.77 -11.07 6.51
CA ILE A 39 -3.90 -11.98 6.67
C ILE A 39 -3.42 -13.44 6.76
N ASP A 40 -2.32 -13.76 6.09
CA ASP A 40 -1.59 -15.04 6.21
C ASP A 40 -0.48 -14.92 7.25
N LEU A 41 -0.76 -15.45 8.46
CA LEU A 41 0.19 -15.44 9.57
C LEU A 41 1.53 -16.07 9.19
N ALA A 42 1.51 -17.21 8.49
CA ALA A 42 2.75 -17.90 8.11
C ALA A 42 3.65 -17.04 7.21
N SER A 43 3.06 -16.21 6.34
CA SER A 43 3.80 -15.25 5.52
C SER A 43 4.37 -14.09 6.34
N ALA A 44 3.62 -13.60 7.34
CA ALA A 44 4.11 -12.57 8.28
C ALA A 44 5.26 -13.10 9.15
N GLU A 45 5.16 -14.34 9.64
CA GLU A 45 6.21 -15.01 10.42
C GLU A 45 7.49 -15.21 9.60
N ARG A 46 7.38 -15.66 8.34
CA ARG A 46 8.54 -15.73 7.43
C ARG A 46 9.22 -14.37 7.26
N THR A 47 8.44 -13.31 7.19
CA THR A 47 9.00 -11.94 7.12
C THR A 47 9.67 -11.58 8.44
N ALA A 48 9.05 -11.85 9.59
CA ALA A 48 9.65 -11.60 10.91
C ALA A 48 10.97 -12.34 11.11
N LEU A 49 11.10 -13.57 10.64
CA LEU A 49 12.36 -14.31 10.64
C LEU A 49 13.45 -13.59 9.81
N LEU A 50 13.09 -13.11 8.61
CA LEU A 50 14.03 -12.34 7.78
C LEU A 50 14.45 -11.02 8.43
N LEU A 51 13.54 -10.35 9.15
CA LEU A 51 13.82 -9.15 9.92
C LEU A 51 14.82 -9.44 11.05
N GLY A 52 14.65 -10.56 11.76
CA GLY A 52 15.58 -11.01 12.81
C GLY A 52 17.01 -11.18 12.31
N LEU A 53 17.22 -11.57 11.05
CA LEU A 53 18.55 -11.66 10.44
C LEU A 53 19.24 -10.30 10.27
N THR A 54 18.49 -9.19 10.32
CA THR A 54 19.07 -7.83 10.33
C THR A 54 19.48 -7.37 11.72
N GLY A 55 19.19 -8.14 12.76
CA GLY A 55 19.38 -7.77 14.16
C GLY A 55 18.27 -6.87 14.73
N ALA A 56 17.24 -6.55 13.95
CA ALA A 56 16.13 -5.71 14.40
C ALA A 56 15.09 -6.54 15.17
N PRO A 57 14.50 -6.01 16.27
CA PRO A 57 13.36 -6.63 16.91
C PRO A 57 12.16 -6.69 15.94
N ALA A 58 11.50 -7.85 15.87
CA ALA A 58 10.42 -8.07 14.93
C ALA A 58 9.28 -8.89 15.53
N HIS A 59 8.06 -8.53 15.14
CA HIS A 59 6.84 -9.23 15.56
C HIS A 59 6.00 -9.58 14.33
N ALA A 60 5.38 -10.76 14.33
CA ALA A 60 4.40 -11.15 13.32
C ALA A 60 2.99 -11.11 13.90
N LYS A 61 2.03 -10.60 13.16
CA LYS A 61 0.61 -10.57 13.54
C LYS A 61 -0.28 -10.95 12.38
N ARG A 62 -1.24 -11.86 12.64
CA ARG A 62 -2.34 -12.09 11.70
C ARG A 62 -3.36 -10.97 11.84
N VAL A 63 -3.69 -10.29 10.73
CA VAL A 63 -4.68 -9.21 10.72
C VAL A 63 -5.39 -9.15 9.37
N ASP A 64 -6.71 -9.22 9.37
CA ASP A 64 -7.52 -8.76 8.25
C ASP A 64 -7.75 -7.25 8.41
N VAL A 65 -7.08 -6.46 7.57
CA VAL A 65 -7.11 -4.99 7.64
C VAL A 65 -8.50 -4.38 7.42
N GLY A 66 -9.38 -5.09 6.70
CA GLY A 66 -10.76 -4.65 6.46
C GLY A 66 -11.67 -4.82 7.68
N ARG A 67 -11.25 -5.58 8.69
CA ARG A 67 -11.99 -5.79 9.93
C ARG A 67 -11.58 -4.76 10.99
N ALA A 68 -12.55 -3.94 11.39
CA ALA A 68 -12.31 -2.87 12.38
C ALA A 68 -11.83 -3.44 13.72
N ASP A 69 -12.46 -4.52 14.20
CA ASP A 69 -12.14 -5.19 15.47
C ASP A 69 -10.71 -5.76 15.49
N GLU A 70 -10.25 -6.37 14.39
CA GLU A 70 -8.88 -6.87 14.28
C GLU A 70 -7.84 -5.73 14.24
N MET A 71 -8.16 -4.64 13.56
CA MET A 71 -7.29 -3.46 13.51
C MET A 71 -7.25 -2.69 14.85
N GLU A 72 -8.37 -2.64 15.57
CA GLU A 72 -8.43 -2.09 16.94
C GLU A 72 -7.59 -2.92 17.90
N ALA A 73 -7.70 -4.25 17.84
CA ALA A 73 -6.88 -5.16 18.64
C ALA A 73 -5.38 -5.00 18.32
N LEU A 74 -5.01 -4.85 17.03
CA LEU A 74 -3.63 -4.58 16.64
C LEU A 74 -3.12 -3.26 17.24
N ALA A 75 -3.88 -2.17 17.09
CA ALA A 75 -3.47 -0.86 17.59
C ALA A 75 -3.35 -0.86 19.13
N ALA A 76 -4.28 -1.52 19.84
CA ALA A 76 -4.20 -1.69 21.28
C ALA A 76 -2.95 -2.47 21.70
N TRP A 77 -2.66 -3.59 21.03
CA TRP A 77 -1.46 -4.39 21.29
C TRP A 77 -0.16 -3.59 21.05
N VAL A 78 -0.07 -2.85 19.94
CA VAL A 78 1.10 -2.00 19.64
C VAL A 78 1.26 -0.92 20.72
N GLY A 79 0.14 -0.37 21.21
CA GLY A 79 0.15 0.61 22.30
C GLY A 79 0.68 0.05 23.61
N SER A 80 0.17 -1.13 24.04
CA SER A 80 0.52 -1.74 25.33
C SER A 80 1.94 -2.34 25.33
N GLU A 81 2.31 -3.06 24.28
CA GLU A 81 3.56 -3.82 24.25
C GLU A 81 4.77 -3.01 23.75
N LEU A 82 4.53 -2.01 22.89
CA LEU A 82 5.60 -1.28 22.22
C LEU A 82 5.56 0.24 22.44
N GLY A 83 4.61 0.73 23.24
CA GLY A 83 4.46 2.15 23.53
C GLY A 83 3.87 2.97 22.37
N GLY A 84 3.38 2.31 21.34
CA GLY A 84 2.75 2.91 20.16
C GLY A 84 3.63 2.94 18.92
N ALA A 85 3.00 3.10 17.75
CA ALA A 85 3.70 3.17 16.47
C ALA A 85 4.26 4.58 16.19
N ASP A 86 5.48 4.67 15.69
CA ASP A 86 6.08 5.89 15.15
C ASP A 86 5.82 6.03 13.63
N VAL A 87 5.81 4.90 12.91
CA VAL A 87 5.47 4.86 11.50
C VAL A 87 4.47 3.74 11.25
N VAL A 88 3.44 4.02 10.45
CA VAL A 88 2.48 3.02 10.00
C VAL A 88 2.44 2.98 8.47
N ILE A 89 2.60 1.80 7.90
CA ILE A 89 2.56 1.58 6.47
C ILE A 89 1.32 0.75 6.13
N ASN A 90 0.26 1.43 5.70
CA ASN A 90 -0.94 0.81 5.17
C ASN A 90 -0.67 0.36 3.74
N ASN A 91 -0.16 -0.87 3.60
CA ASN A 91 0.27 -1.41 2.32
C ASN A 91 -0.58 -2.58 1.84
N ALA A 92 -1.29 -3.28 2.72
CA ALA A 92 -2.18 -4.37 2.32
C ALA A 92 -3.11 -3.95 1.19
N GLY A 93 -3.22 -4.78 0.16
CA GLY A 93 -4.04 -4.48 -1.01
C GLY A 93 -4.15 -5.66 -1.96
N ILE A 94 -5.23 -5.67 -2.72
CA ILE A 94 -5.53 -6.66 -3.76
C ILE A 94 -5.77 -5.98 -5.10
N GLY A 95 -5.55 -6.72 -6.20
CA GLY A 95 -5.87 -6.28 -7.54
C GLY A 95 -7.30 -6.64 -7.94
N MET A 96 -7.90 -5.83 -8.80
CA MET A 96 -9.17 -6.10 -9.47
C MET A 96 -9.10 -5.55 -10.89
N ALA A 97 -9.33 -6.42 -11.85
CA ALA A 97 -9.44 -6.07 -13.27
C ALA A 97 -10.81 -6.50 -13.82
N GLY A 98 -11.31 -5.75 -14.78
CA GLY A 98 -12.62 -5.94 -15.40
C GLY A 98 -13.36 -4.61 -15.53
N GLY A 99 -14.23 -4.51 -16.55
CA GLY A 99 -15.04 -3.32 -16.78
C GLY A 99 -16.12 -3.12 -15.73
N ILE A 100 -16.74 -1.94 -15.72
CA ILE A 100 -17.80 -1.61 -14.76
C ILE A 100 -19.03 -2.55 -14.88
N LEU A 101 -19.32 -3.01 -16.09
CA LEU A 101 -20.44 -3.90 -16.34
C LEU A 101 -20.21 -5.33 -15.86
N ASP A 102 -18.95 -5.74 -15.74
CA ASP A 102 -18.56 -7.09 -15.35
C ASP A 102 -18.23 -7.19 -13.85
N THR A 103 -18.00 -6.04 -13.19
CA THR A 103 -17.60 -5.98 -11.79
C THR A 103 -18.86 -6.01 -10.90
N SER A 104 -19.16 -7.17 -10.30
CA SER A 104 -20.31 -7.36 -9.41
C SER A 104 -20.14 -6.62 -8.08
N GLU A 105 -21.26 -6.45 -7.34
CA GLU A 105 -21.28 -5.89 -5.99
C GLU A 105 -20.28 -6.61 -5.06
N ARG A 106 -20.24 -7.94 -5.09
CA ARG A 106 -19.28 -8.74 -4.30
C ARG A 106 -17.83 -8.41 -4.62
N HIS A 107 -17.50 -8.10 -5.89
CA HIS A 107 -16.17 -7.66 -6.27
C HIS A 107 -15.86 -6.28 -5.67
N TRP A 108 -16.82 -5.35 -5.71
CA TRP A 108 -16.70 -4.03 -5.11
C TRP A 108 -16.53 -4.11 -3.59
N GLU A 109 -17.38 -4.86 -2.90
CA GLU A 109 -17.26 -5.09 -1.45
C GLU A 109 -15.87 -5.58 -1.07
N ARG A 110 -15.37 -6.60 -1.78
CA ARG A 110 -14.06 -7.19 -1.49
C ARG A 110 -12.91 -6.20 -1.69
N ILE A 111 -12.91 -5.45 -2.79
CA ILE A 111 -11.80 -4.51 -3.04
C ILE A 111 -11.87 -3.30 -2.11
N LEU A 112 -13.06 -2.79 -1.81
CA LEU A 112 -13.27 -1.73 -0.84
C LEU A 112 -12.84 -2.15 0.57
N HIS A 113 -13.20 -3.38 0.98
CA HIS A 113 -12.83 -3.95 2.27
C HIS A 113 -11.32 -3.90 2.52
N VAL A 114 -10.52 -4.36 1.56
CA VAL A 114 -9.06 -4.39 1.73
C VAL A 114 -8.41 -3.05 1.39
N ASN A 115 -8.67 -2.52 0.18
CA ASN A 115 -7.90 -1.40 -0.37
C ASN A 115 -8.29 -0.04 0.22
N LEU A 116 -9.52 0.11 0.74
CA LEU A 116 -9.99 1.38 1.28
C LEU A 116 -10.25 1.29 2.78
N TRP A 117 -11.11 0.38 3.24
CA TRP A 117 -11.38 0.24 4.68
C TRP A 117 -10.12 -0.11 5.47
N GLY A 118 -9.26 -0.98 4.94
CA GLY A 118 -7.98 -1.29 5.59
C GLY A 118 -7.10 -0.06 5.79
N VAL A 119 -7.04 0.82 4.79
CA VAL A 119 -6.29 2.08 4.91
C VAL A 119 -6.97 3.04 5.88
N ILE A 120 -8.31 3.14 5.86
CA ILE A 120 -9.07 3.99 6.78
C ILE A 120 -8.85 3.54 8.23
N HIS A 121 -8.98 2.25 8.53
CA HIS A 121 -8.80 1.70 9.88
C HIS A 121 -7.38 1.96 10.38
N GLY A 122 -6.36 1.57 9.61
CA GLY A 122 -4.97 1.79 10.00
C GLY A 122 -4.65 3.26 10.20
N SER A 123 -5.07 4.11 9.27
CA SER A 123 -4.83 5.54 9.37
C SER A 123 -5.50 6.17 10.58
N ARG A 124 -6.78 5.90 10.81
CA ARG A 124 -7.57 6.48 11.90
C ARG A 124 -7.03 6.05 13.28
N LEU A 125 -6.87 4.74 13.49
CA LEU A 125 -6.49 4.20 14.79
C LEU A 125 -5.08 4.63 15.20
N PHE A 126 -4.14 4.56 14.27
CA PHE A 126 -2.76 4.95 14.61
C PHE A 126 -2.56 6.47 14.62
N ALA A 127 -3.30 7.25 13.83
CA ALA A 127 -3.30 8.71 13.98
C ALA A 127 -3.83 9.15 15.35
N GLN A 128 -4.89 8.52 15.84
CA GLN A 128 -5.41 8.75 17.20
C GLN A 128 -4.36 8.41 18.26
N GLN A 129 -3.67 7.26 18.11
CA GLN A 129 -2.62 6.84 19.05
C GLN A 129 -1.43 7.81 19.02
N MET A 130 -0.95 8.23 17.83
CA MET A 130 0.13 9.21 17.67
C MET A 130 -0.25 10.57 18.27
N ALA A 131 -1.48 11.03 18.00
CA ALA A 131 -1.98 12.29 18.53
C ALA A 131 -2.09 12.29 20.06
N ALA A 132 -2.60 11.19 20.66
CA ALA A 132 -2.71 11.03 22.10
C ALA A 132 -1.33 10.98 22.79
N ARG A 133 -0.33 10.37 22.15
CA ARG A 133 1.05 10.32 22.64
C ARG A 133 1.75 11.68 22.55
N GLY A 134 1.36 12.56 21.63
CA GLY A 134 1.92 13.91 21.47
C GLY A 134 3.35 13.98 20.95
N THR A 135 3.95 12.86 20.50
CA THR A 135 5.33 12.80 19.98
C THR A 135 5.41 12.85 18.45
N GLY A 136 4.25 13.09 17.79
CA GLY A 136 4.15 13.02 16.34
C GLY A 136 4.22 11.58 15.81
N GLY A 137 4.48 11.45 14.53
CA GLY A 137 4.60 10.17 13.84
C GLY A 137 4.47 10.32 12.33
N HIS A 138 4.36 9.19 11.61
CA HIS A 138 4.18 9.21 10.17
C HIS A 138 3.30 8.07 9.67
N ILE A 139 2.38 8.38 8.75
CA ILE A 139 1.51 7.40 8.09
C ILE A 139 1.86 7.36 6.61
N VAL A 140 2.14 6.16 6.11
CA VAL A 140 2.36 5.89 4.68
C VAL A 140 1.20 5.08 4.15
N ASN A 141 0.50 5.60 3.15
CA ASN A 141 -0.58 4.91 2.48
C ASN A 141 -0.15 4.48 1.06
N THR A 142 -0.23 3.19 0.77
CA THR A 142 0.10 2.66 -0.57
C THR A 142 -1.08 2.86 -1.51
N ALA A 143 -1.03 3.93 -2.29
CA ALA A 143 -1.93 4.18 -3.41
C ALA A 143 -1.47 3.40 -4.66
N SER A 144 -1.45 4.02 -5.82
CA SER A 144 -0.97 3.45 -7.09
C SER A 144 -0.84 4.56 -8.13
N ALA A 145 -0.08 4.35 -9.19
CA ALA A 145 -0.14 5.16 -10.40
C ALA A 145 -1.56 5.20 -11.01
N ALA A 146 -2.37 4.16 -10.80
CA ALA A 146 -3.79 4.11 -11.18
C ALA A 146 -4.65 5.18 -10.49
N ALA A 147 -4.16 5.81 -9.42
CA ALA A 147 -4.85 6.93 -8.77
C ALA A 147 -4.81 8.23 -9.58
N PHE A 148 -3.91 8.34 -10.55
CA PHE A 148 -3.68 9.58 -11.30
C PHE A 148 -4.52 9.72 -12.55
N GLY A 149 -5.23 8.68 -12.99
CA GLY A 149 -6.04 8.75 -14.19
C GLY A 149 -7.04 7.61 -14.34
N PRO A 150 -8.03 7.78 -15.23
CA PRO A 150 -9.04 6.74 -15.47
C PRO A 150 -8.44 5.54 -16.21
N SER A 151 -9.07 4.37 -16.02
CA SER A 151 -8.78 3.15 -16.78
C SER A 151 -10.07 2.38 -16.98
N ARG A 152 -10.40 2.01 -18.23
CA ARG A 152 -11.58 1.20 -18.54
C ARG A 152 -11.48 -0.24 -17.99
N ASP A 153 -10.26 -0.74 -17.84
CA ASP A 153 -10.01 -2.13 -17.42
C ASP A 153 -9.85 -2.29 -15.90
N LEU A 154 -9.73 -1.16 -15.16
CA LEU A 154 -9.45 -1.17 -13.72
C LEU A 154 -10.36 -0.20 -12.92
N PRO A 155 -11.66 -0.03 -13.22
CA PRO A 155 -12.47 1.01 -12.58
C PRO A 155 -12.52 0.87 -11.06
N ALA A 156 -12.77 -0.34 -10.54
CA ALA A 156 -12.84 -0.58 -9.10
C ALA A 156 -11.48 -0.35 -8.40
N TYR A 157 -10.40 -0.88 -8.97
CA TYR A 157 -9.07 -0.69 -8.42
C TYR A 157 -8.64 0.79 -8.43
N ALA A 158 -8.78 1.47 -9.58
CA ALA A 158 -8.43 2.88 -9.70
C ALA A 158 -9.23 3.77 -8.74
N THR A 159 -10.52 3.49 -8.57
CA THR A 159 -11.38 4.20 -7.62
C THR A 159 -10.85 4.06 -6.19
N THR A 160 -10.52 2.85 -5.73
CA THR A 160 -9.96 2.67 -4.38
C THR A 160 -8.63 3.39 -4.20
N LYS A 161 -7.75 3.36 -5.22
CA LYS A 161 -6.44 4.00 -5.13
C LYS A 161 -6.51 5.53 -5.23
N ALA A 162 -7.46 6.08 -5.99
CA ALA A 162 -7.76 7.50 -6.00
C ALA A 162 -8.34 7.96 -4.64
N ALA A 163 -9.22 7.18 -4.04
CA ALA A 163 -9.75 7.46 -2.70
C ALA A 163 -8.63 7.47 -1.64
N VAL A 164 -7.70 6.51 -1.67
CA VAL A 164 -6.54 6.46 -0.77
C VAL A 164 -5.64 7.68 -0.95
N LEU A 165 -5.40 8.11 -2.20
CA LEU A 165 -4.60 9.31 -2.47
C LEU A 165 -5.28 10.55 -1.87
N MET A 166 -6.57 10.75 -2.13
CA MET A 166 -7.32 11.91 -1.60
C MET A 166 -7.40 11.88 -0.07
N LEU A 167 -7.69 10.71 0.52
CA LEU A 167 -7.68 10.53 1.98
C LEU A 167 -6.34 10.95 2.59
N SER A 168 -5.23 10.56 1.96
CA SER A 168 -3.88 10.90 2.44
C SER A 168 -3.62 12.41 2.40
N GLU A 169 -4.08 13.11 1.36
CA GLU A 169 -3.96 14.57 1.25
C GLU A 169 -4.80 15.28 2.33
N CYS A 170 -6.06 14.85 2.55
CA CYS A 170 -6.93 15.38 3.59
C CYS A 170 -6.32 15.19 4.99
N MET A 171 -5.88 13.95 5.29
CA MET A 171 -5.24 13.64 6.57
C MET A 171 -3.97 14.44 6.79
N ARG A 172 -3.17 14.66 5.74
CA ARG A 172 -1.96 15.47 5.84
C ARG A 172 -2.27 16.89 6.28
N ALA A 173 -3.33 17.48 5.74
CA ALA A 173 -3.77 18.83 6.12
C ALA A 173 -4.25 18.86 7.59
N GLU A 174 -5.07 17.90 7.99
CA GLU A 174 -5.63 17.83 9.35
C GLU A 174 -4.56 17.56 10.42
N LEU A 175 -3.64 16.61 10.15
CA LEU A 175 -2.71 16.09 11.15
C LEU A 175 -1.39 16.88 11.26
N ALA A 176 -1.18 17.89 10.39
CA ALA A 176 0.04 18.70 10.37
C ALA A 176 0.32 19.39 11.73
N GLU A 177 -0.71 19.97 12.34
CA GLU A 177 -0.59 20.66 13.64
C GLU A 177 -0.26 19.69 14.80
N LYS A 178 -0.49 18.40 14.61
CA LYS A 178 -0.14 17.35 15.57
C LYS A 178 1.25 16.75 15.36
N GLY A 179 2.02 17.30 14.39
CA GLY A 179 3.34 16.78 14.03
C GLY A 179 3.30 15.37 13.38
N ILE A 180 2.14 14.97 12.82
CA ILE A 180 1.97 13.68 12.16
C ILE A 180 2.05 13.88 10.65
N GLY A 181 3.09 13.32 10.04
CA GLY A 181 3.25 13.33 8.59
C GLY A 181 2.36 12.27 7.91
N VAL A 182 1.94 12.56 6.67
CA VAL A 182 1.24 11.58 5.84
C VAL A 182 1.83 11.58 4.44
N THR A 183 2.15 10.38 3.94
CA THR A 183 2.71 10.17 2.59
C THR A 183 1.85 9.18 1.81
N ALA A 184 1.35 9.57 0.65
CA ALA A 184 0.80 8.66 -0.33
C ALA A 184 1.91 8.16 -1.26
N VAL A 185 2.18 6.87 -1.27
CA VAL A 185 3.12 6.25 -2.21
C VAL A 185 2.34 5.67 -3.38
N CYS A 186 2.72 6.05 -4.60
CA CYS A 186 2.03 5.70 -5.84
C CYS A 186 2.98 4.92 -6.75
N PRO A 187 3.12 3.59 -6.57
CA PRO A 187 3.94 2.77 -7.45
C PRO A 187 3.33 2.65 -8.85
N GLY A 188 4.19 2.57 -9.87
CA GLY A 188 3.84 2.06 -11.19
C GLY A 188 3.66 0.55 -11.18
N PHE A 189 4.00 -0.11 -12.31
CA PHE A 189 3.93 -1.57 -12.43
C PHE A 189 5.07 -2.24 -11.66
N ALA A 190 4.91 -2.36 -10.34
CA ALA A 190 5.90 -3.03 -9.49
C ALA A 190 5.75 -4.56 -9.56
N GLU A 191 6.85 -5.26 -9.69
CA GLU A 191 6.91 -6.73 -9.72
C GLU A 191 6.60 -7.31 -8.34
N THR A 192 5.32 -7.55 -8.07
CA THR A 192 4.82 -8.04 -6.78
C THR A 192 3.86 -9.22 -6.95
N GLY A 193 3.57 -9.90 -5.86
CA GLY A 193 2.54 -10.95 -5.82
C GLY A 193 1.10 -10.48 -6.06
N ILE A 194 0.87 -9.19 -6.28
CA ILE A 194 -0.48 -8.63 -6.50
C ILE A 194 -1.20 -9.28 -7.68
N MET A 195 -0.45 -9.70 -8.71
CA MET A 195 -1.02 -10.39 -9.86
C MET A 195 -1.60 -11.76 -9.49
N ALA A 196 -1.01 -12.45 -8.51
CA ALA A 196 -1.53 -13.72 -8.01
C ALA A 196 -2.87 -13.55 -7.28
N SER A 197 -3.06 -12.43 -6.58
CA SER A 197 -4.29 -12.10 -5.85
C SER A 197 -5.31 -11.30 -6.68
N THR A 198 -4.96 -10.85 -7.90
CA THR A 198 -5.86 -10.09 -8.77
C THR A 198 -7.01 -10.98 -9.24
N GLN A 199 -8.23 -10.47 -9.08
CA GLN A 199 -9.43 -11.05 -9.66
C GLN A 199 -9.75 -10.38 -11.00
N TYR A 200 -10.26 -11.16 -11.94
CA TYR A 200 -10.63 -10.72 -13.28
C TYR A 200 -12.14 -10.87 -13.44
N ALA A 201 -12.88 -9.78 -13.19
CA ALA A 201 -14.33 -9.77 -13.30
C ALA A 201 -14.77 -10.00 -14.75
N GLY A 202 -15.78 -10.85 -14.94
CA GLY A 202 -16.30 -11.20 -16.27
C GLY A 202 -15.48 -12.24 -17.04
N ALA A 203 -14.30 -12.64 -16.56
CA ALA A 203 -13.47 -13.64 -17.22
C ALA A 203 -13.82 -15.07 -16.74
N ASN A 204 -13.86 -16.02 -17.68
CA ASN A 204 -13.86 -17.43 -17.33
C ASN A 204 -12.44 -17.88 -16.90
N ALA A 205 -12.32 -19.09 -16.33
CA ALA A 205 -11.05 -19.59 -15.80
C ALA A 205 -9.89 -19.61 -16.82
N GLN A 206 -10.19 -19.90 -18.08
CA GLN A 206 -9.18 -19.96 -19.16
C GLN A 206 -8.71 -18.53 -19.55
N ASP A 207 -9.65 -17.60 -19.67
CA ASP A 207 -9.33 -16.19 -19.96
C ASP A 207 -8.61 -15.54 -18.79
N GLU A 208 -9.00 -15.83 -17.54
CA GLU A 208 -8.30 -15.36 -16.35
C GLU A 208 -6.85 -15.81 -16.33
N ALA A 209 -6.58 -17.08 -16.61
CA ALA A 209 -5.21 -17.61 -16.66
C ALA A 209 -4.37 -16.90 -17.74
N ARG A 210 -4.96 -16.64 -18.91
CA ARG A 210 -4.32 -15.91 -20.01
C ARG A 210 -4.02 -14.46 -19.63
N LEU A 211 -5.01 -13.75 -19.08
CA LEU A 211 -4.88 -12.35 -18.65
C LEU A 211 -3.83 -12.20 -17.54
N ARG A 212 -3.84 -13.10 -16.57
CA ARG A 212 -2.87 -13.16 -15.48
C ARG A 212 -1.44 -13.35 -16.01
N LYS A 213 -1.24 -14.28 -16.94
CA LYS A 213 0.07 -14.51 -17.59
C LYS A 213 0.58 -13.27 -18.33
N ARG A 214 -0.31 -12.60 -19.08
CA ARG A 214 0.03 -11.36 -19.81
C ARG A 214 0.39 -10.23 -18.85
N ALA A 215 -0.43 -10.02 -17.82
CA ALA A 215 -0.16 -9.01 -16.80
C ALA A 215 1.17 -9.29 -16.10
N THR A 216 1.44 -10.50 -15.64
CA THR A 216 2.72 -10.87 -15.01
C THR A 216 3.90 -10.57 -15.93
N LYS A 217 3.82 -10.92 -17.22
CA LYS A 217 4.89 -10.61 -18.20
C LYS A 217 5.10 -9.11 -18.34
N LEU A 218 4.02 -8.30 -18.40
CA LEU A 218 4.11 -6.84 -18.48
C LEU A 218 4.82 -6.24 -17.27
N TYR A 219 4.48 -6.69 -16.05
CA TYR A 219 5.10 -6.23 -14.82
C TYR A 219 6.59 -6.59 -14.76
N GLN A 220 6.95 -7.80 -15.16
CA GLN A 220 8.36 -8.22 -15.27
C GLN A 220 9.15 -7.40 -16.30
N MET A 221 8.55 -7.11 -17.45
CA MET A 221 9.19 -6.26 -18.47
C MET A 221 9.42 -4.81 -18.03
N ARG A 222 8.58 -4.27 -17.14
CA ARG A 222 8.72 -2.91 -16.60
C ARG A 222 9.77 -2.81 -15.50
N GLY A 223 10.10 -3.91 -14.82
CA GLY A 223 11.26 -4.04 -13.95
C GLY A 223 11.28 -3.16 -12.70
N LEU A 224 10.12 -2.58 -12.28
CA LEU A 224 10.08 -1.84 -11.02
C LEU A 224 10.13 -2.83 -9.85
N LYS A 225 11.27 -2.87 -9.17
CA LYS A 225 11.50 -3.78 -8.06
C LYS A 225 10.77 -3.30 -6.79
N PRO A 226 10.19 -4.21 -5.99
CA PRO A 226 9.55 -3.88 -4.71
C PRO A 226 10.48 -3.13 -3.75
N GLU A 227 11.79 -3.42 -3.78
CA GLU A 227 12.81 -2.76 -2.97
C GLU A 227 12.94 -1.27 -3.30
N THR A 228 12.78 -0.89 -4.57
CA THR A 228 12.79 0.52 -4.99
C THR A 228 11.60 1.28 -4.39
N VAL A 229 10.43 0.63 -4.35
CA VAL A 229 9.24 1.21 -3.72
C VAL A 229 9.43 1.32 -2.21
N ALA A 230 9.98 0.29 -1.57
CA ALA A 230 10.30 0.28 -0.15
C ALA A 230 11.27 1.41 0.25
N GLN A 231 12.33 1.60 -0.53
CA GLN A 231 13.28 2.71 -0.29
C GLN A 231 12.60 4.06 -0.48
N ALA A 232 11.72 4.21 -1.46
CA ALA A 232 10.95 5.43 -1.67
C ALA A 232 9.98 5.72 -0.51
N MET A 233 9.46 4.69 0.19
CA MET A 233 8.68 4.86 1.43
C MET A 233 9.57 5.40 2.56
N VAL A 234 10.75 4.82 2.78
CA VAL A 234 11.73 5.32 3.77
C VAL A 234 12.07 6.78 3.51
N ASP A 235 12.41 7.12 2.27
CA ASP A 235 12.75 8.50 1.89
C ASP A 235 11.55 9.45 1.99
N GLY A 236 10.34 8.95 1.70
CA GLY A 236 9.09 9.68 1.85
C GLY A 236 8.83 10.10 3.30
N VAL A 237 9.04 9.18 4.24
CA VAL A 237 8.93 9.45 5.69
C VAL A 237 9.98 10.45 6.14
N LEU A 238 11.26 10.20 5.84
CA LEU A 238 12.38 11.06 6.27
C LEU A 238 12.27 12.49 5.76
N ARG A 239 11.75 12.67 4.55
CA ARG A 239 11.60 13.99 3.91
C ARG A 239 10.19 14.55 4.04
N ASN A 240 9.31 13.89 4.76
CA ASN A 240 7.90 14.25 4.94
C ASN A 240 7.21 14.63 3.61
N ARG A 241 7.36 13.80 2.57
CA ARG A 241 6.81 14.07 1.24
C ARG A 241 5.31 13.76 1.19
N PRO A 242 4.45 14.61 0.62
CA PRO A 242 3.01 14.34 0.53
C PRO A 242 2.69 13.19 -0.42
N VAL A 243 3.26 13.19 -1.62
CA VAL A 243 3.02 12.20 -2.68
C VAL A 243 4.35 11.76 -3.29
N VAL A 244 4.59 10.46 -3.29
CA VAL A 244 5.78 9.82 -3.86
C VAL A 244 5.36 8.93 -5.02
N ALA A 245 5.50 9.40 -6.25
CA ALA A 245 5.37 8.57 -7.44
C ALA A 245 6.65 7.75 -7.64
N VAL A 246 6.52 6.44 -7.91
CA VAL A 246 7.67 5.53 -8.08
C VAL A 246 7.54 4.79 -9.41
N GLY A 247 8.56 4.90 -10.25
CA GLY A 247 8.58 4.37 -11.61
C GLY A 247 8.17 5.41 -12.66
N THR A 248 8.65 5.22 -13.88
CA THR A 248 8.45 6.16 -14.99
C THR A 248 6.98 6.35 -15.33
N GLU A 249 6.20 5.27 -15.29
CA GLU A 249 4.75 5.28 -15.55
C GLU A 249 3.99 6.13 -14.53
N ALA A 250 4.36 6.01 -13.25
CA ALA A 250 3.71 6.78 -12.20
C ALA A 250 3.96 8.29 -12.38
N HIS A 251 5.17 8.68 -12.73
CA HIS A 251 5.50 10.07 -13.04
C HIS A 251 4.75 10.57 -14.29
N ALA A 252 4.73 9.77 -15.36
CA ALA A 252 4.02 10.11 -16.59
C ALA A 252 2.51 10.27 -16.35
N LEU A 253 1.88 9.31 -15.68
CA LEU A 253 0.44 9.36 -15.37
C LEU A 253 0.10 10.54 -14.44
N ARG A 254 0.95 10.82 -13.45
CA ARG A 254 0.80 12.00 -12.59
C ARG A 254 0.86 13.31 -13.39
N PHE A 255 1.81 13.42 -14.31
CA PHE A 255 1.94 14.59 -15.17
C PHE A 255 0.72 14.74 -16.09
N VAL A 256 0.33 13.68 -16.79
CA VAL A 256 -0.84 13.68 -17.68
C VAL A 256 -2.12 13.99 -16.91
N GLY A 257 -2.35 13.34 -15.77
CA GLY A 257 -3.54 13.58 -14.95
C GLY A 257 -3.63 15.02 -14.45
N ARG A 258 -2.49 15.66 -14.16
CA ARG A 258 -2.43 17.04 -13.65
C ARG A 258 -2.55 18.11 -14.74
N PHE A 259 -1.86 17.94 -15.86
CA PHE A 259 -1.68 18.98 -16.86
C PHE A 259 -2.41 18.71 -18.19
N MET A 260 -2.71 17.45 -18.49
CA MET A 260 -3.33 17.01 -19.75
C MET A 260 -4.49 16.03 -19.52
N PRO A 261 -5.48 16.37 -18.68
CA PRO A 261 -6.54 15.40 -18.28
C PRO A 261 -7.39 14.92 -19.47
N TRP A 262 -7.49 15.70 -20.54
CA TRP A 262 -8.14 15.29 -21.78
C TRP A 262 -7.41 14.11 -22.46
N LEU A 263 -6.06 14.14 -22.47
CA LEU A 263 -5.24 13.06 -23.00
C LEU A 263 -5.40 11.78 -22.15
N GLY A 264 -5.40 11.91 -20.82
CA GLY A 264 -5.66 10.78 -19.91
C GLY A 264 -7.02 10.13 -20.21
N ARG A 265 -8.08 10.92 -20.41
CA ARG A 265 -9.41 10.41 -20.78
C ARG A 265 -9.43 9.72 -22.17
N MET A 266 -8.66 10.21 -23.13
CA MET A 266 -8.54 9.58 -24.43
C MET A 266 -7.81 8.24 -24.32
N LEU A 267 -6.67 8.19 -23.63
CA LEU A 267 -5.88 6.97 -23.44
C LEU A 267 -6.65 5.91 -22.65
N ALA A 268 -7.49 6.31 -21.68
CA ALA A 268 -8.32 5.40 -20.90
C ALA A 268 -9.30 4.55 -21.72
N ARG A 269 -9.61 4.96 -22.96
CA ARG A 269 -10.49 4.21 -23.86
C ARG A 269 -9.79 3.00 -24.51
N VAL A 270 -8.46 2.98 -24.48
CA VAL A 270 -7.67 1.86 -25.02
C VAL A 270 -7.61 0.76 -23.97
N SER A 271 -8.08 -0.44 -24.32
CA SER A 271 -7.98 -1.60 -23.43
C SER A 271 -6.57 -2.18 -23.46
N MET A 272 -6.02 -2.45 -22.28
CA MET A 272 -4.78 -3.22 -22.17
C MET A 272 -4.96 -4.71 -22.49
N ALA A 273 -6.21 -5.17 -22.60
CA ALA A 273 -6.55 -6.56 -22.93
C ALA A 273 -6.62 -6.83 -24.44
N SER A 274 -6.72 -5.79 -25.28
CA SER A 274 -6.99 -5.90 -26.72
C SER A 274 -5.76 -6.05 -27.62
N HIS A 275 -4.57 -6.23 -27.06
CA HIS A 275 -3.33 -6.43 -27.84
C HIS A 275 -2.54 -7.65 -27.40
#